data_bc7fbcf01038dcc2eb789695575e8b05
#
_entry.id   bc7fbcf01038dcc2eb789695575e8b05
#
_cell.length_a   1.000
_cell.length_b   1.000
_cell.length_c   1.000
_cell.angle_alpha   90.00
_cell.angle_beta   90.00
_cell.angle_gamma   90.00
#
_symmetry.space_group_name_H-M   'P 1'
#
loop_
_entity.id
_entity.type
_entity.pdbx_description
1 polymer ?
#
loop_
_entity_poly.entity_id
_entity_poly.type
_entity_poly.pdbx_seq_one_letter_code
_entity_poly.pdbx_strand_id
1 'polypeptide(L)'
;MLQLKYRTLSLLALAVAAPGVALSEAVSSALLSPSESATAAQSAEAVQFDQQLMQLIQEARYNAGVAGLAAHQSLTMVAEAHARDMAQRQYAADVTPEGLSLLDTVRQEDRQTLYSAFGTAIAIAEAGADPQAVLAALMSDPANSENLLRGGFDHAGIGSFEKDGRLYVVQLLARVEGQLAQPLPMSAGAADSLRAEFSARGMTPVSWSVSDKAGQTLLRGTGERIRESQGAQVEGYLNLDVAMGPDVYTFRGPYVRVK
;
A
#
# COMPACT_ATOMS: atom_id res chain seq x y z
N MET A 1 -33.36 33.48 -67.03
CA MET A 1 -34.30 32.81 -66.09
C MET A 1 -34.06 31.33 -66.15
N LEU A 2 -33.21 30.80 -65.30
CA LEU A 2 -32.91 29.36 -65.26
C LEU A 2 -33.18 28.88 -63.84
N GLN A 3 -34.17 28.04 -63.69
CA GLN A 3 -34.54 27.38 -62.44
C GLN A 3 -33.62 26.15 -62.27
N LEU A 4 -32.79 26.13 -61.21
CA LEU A 4 -31.96 24.99 -60.87
C LEU A 4 -32.67 24.14 -59.84
N LYS A 5 -33.06 22.91 -60.22
CA LYS A 5 -33.70 21.92 -59.36
C LYS A 5 -32.63 21.22 -58.53
N TYR A 6 -32.66 21.38 -57.20
CA TYR A 6 -31.85 20.58 -56.28
C TYR A 6 -32.56 19.20 -56.05
N ARG A 7 -31.85 18.13 -56.37
CA ARG A 7 -32.19 16.77 -56.01
C ARG A 7 -31.63 16.49 -54.60
N THR A 8 -32.49 16.21 -53.66
CA THR A 8 -32.11 15.70 -52.35
C THR A 8 -31.72 14.25 -52.49
N LEU A 9 -30.46 13.91 -52.19
CA LEU A 9 -30.01 12.54 -51.95
C LEU A 9 -30.23 12.25 -50.47
N SER A 10 -31.15 11.32 -50.16
CA SER A 10 -31.26 10.73 -48.83
C SER A 10 -30.14 9.71 -48.63
N LEU A 11 -29.17 10.05 -47.76
CA LEU A 11 -28.24 9.04 -47.28
C LEU A 11 -28.93 8.25 -46.16
N LEU A 12 -29.16 7.00 -46.43
CA LEU A 12 -29.61 5.99 -45.46
C LEU A 12 -28.36 5.63 -44.60
N ALA A 13 -28.24 6.16 -43.41
CA ALA A 13 -27.19 5.77 -42.47
C ALA A 13 -27.59 4.42 -41.85
N LEU A 14 -26.91 3.37 -42.27
CA LEU A 14 -26.99 2.05 -41.66
C LEU A 14 -26.22 2.09 -40.34
N ALA A 15 -26.91 2.22 -39.21
CA ALA A 15 -26.31 2.08 -37.88
C ALA A 15 -25.96 0.60 -37.66
N VAL A 16 -24.70 0.25 -37.81
CA VAL A 16 -24.15 -1.00 -37.31
C VAL A 16 -23.97 -0.83 -35.80
N ALA A 17 -24.94 -1.35 -35.05
CA ALA A 17 -24.78 -1.54 -33.62
C ALA A 17 -23.72 -2.63 -33.41
N ALA A 18 -22.58 -2.28 -32.83
CA ALA A 18 -21.60 -3.24 -32.37
C ALA A 18 -22.03 -3.78 -30.99
N PRO A 19 -22.38 -5.04 -30.85
CA PRO A 19 -22.54 -5.67 -29.54
C PRO A 19 -21.16 -6.24 -29.17
N GLY A 20 -20.39 -5.52 -28.38
CA GLY A 20 -19.01 -5.95 -28.18
C GLY A 20 -18.38 -5.79 -26.80
N VAL A 21 -19.12 -5.43 -25.75
CA VAL A 21 -18.49 -5.24 -24.41
C VAL A 21 -19.13 -6.10 -23.31
N ALA A 22 -20.36 -6.56 -23.46
CA ALA A 22 -21.03 -7.36 -22.43
C ALA A 22 -20.74 -8.88 -22.50
N LEU A 23 -20.06 -9.36 -23.55
CA LEU A 23 -19.77 -10.79 -23.73
C LEU A 23 -18.39 -11.23 -23.23
N SER A 24 -17.47 -10.29 -22.91
CA SER A 24 -16.12 -10.67 -22.52
C SER A 24 -16.00 -11.11 -21.05
N GLU A 25 -16.78 -10.54 -20.14
CA GLU A 25 -16.74 -10.95 -18.74
C GLU A 25 -17.44 -12.28 -18.47
N ALA A 26 -18.58 -12.51 -19.13
CA ALA A 26 -19.30 -13.78 -18.99
C ALA A 26 -18.58 -14.97 -19.66
N VAL A 27 -17.83 -14.73 -20.74
CA VAL A 27 -17.06 -15.78 -21.42
C VAL A 27 -15.77 -16.10 -20.67
N SER A 28 -15.16 -15.11 -19.96
CA SER A 28 -13.96 -15.33 -19.16
C SER A 28 -14.24 -16.19 -17.93
N SER A 29 -15.40 -16.03 -17.28
CA SER A 29 -15.76 -16.85 -16.11
C SER A 29 -16.16 -18.29 -16.48
N ALA A 30 -16.62 -18.53 -17.72
CA ALA A 30 -16.98 -19.87 -18.19
C ALA A 30 -15.79 -20.74 -18.62
N LEU A 31 -14.58 -20.15 -18.74
CA LEU A 31 -13.36 -20.85 -19.16
C LEU A 31 -12.40 -21.16 -17.99
N LEU A 32 -12.69 -20.69 -16.77
CA LEU A 32 -11.88 -21.00 -15.60
C LEU A 32 -12.12 -22.45 -15.16
N SER A 33 -11.06 -23.13 -14.78
CA SER A 33 -11.16 -24.43 -14.13
C SER A 33 -11.91 -24.30 -12.78
N PRO A 34 -12.53 -25.37 -12.28
CA PRO A 34 -13.20 -25.31 -10.96
C PRO A 34 -12.30 -24.81 -9.83
N SER A 35 -11.00 -25.10 -9.88
CA SER A 35 -10.02 -24.61 -8.91
C SER A 35 -9.73 -23.13 -9.05
N GLU A 36 -9.63 -22.61 -10.27
CA GLU A 36 -9.44 -21.18 -10.53
C GLU A 36 -10.68 -20.36 -10.16
N SER A 37 -11.87 -20.90 -10.43
CA SER A 37 -13.14 -20.28 -10.02
C SER A 37 -13.28 -20.22 -8.49
N ALA A 38 -12.90 -21.27 -7.77
CA ALA A 38 -12.92 -21.30 -6.32
C ALA A 38 -11.90 -20.30 -5.72
N THR A 39 -10.71 -20.21 -6.29
CA THR A 39 -9.68 -19.24 -5.86
C THR A 39 -10.11 -17.81 -6.12
N ALA A 40 -10.74 -17.52 -7.27
CA ALA A 40 -11.26 -16.20 -7.57
C ALA A 40 -12.43 -15.80 -6.65
N ALA A 41 -13.33 -16.72 -6.32
CA ALA A 41 -14.42 -16.50 -5.38
C ALA A 41 -13.89 -16.20 -3.96
N GLN A 42 -12.96 -16.99 -3.48
CA GLN A 42 -12.31 -16.77 -2.17
C GLN A 42 -11.58 -15.43 -2.10
N SER A 43 -10.93 -15.01 -3.19
CA SER A 43 -10.30 -13.69 -3.27
C SER A 43 -11.34 -12.55 -3.24
N ALA A 44 -12.48 -12.71 -3.89
CA ALA A 44 -13.55 -11.71 -3.88
C ALA A 44 -14.21 -11.58 -2.49
N GLU A 45 -14.42 -12.69 -1.79
CA GLU A 45 -14.92 -12.70 -0.41
C GLU A 45 -13.96 -12.03 0.56
N ALA A 46 -12.65 -12.29 0.44
CA ALA A 46 -11.63 -11.63 1.24
C ALA A 46 -11.63 -10.11 1.01
N VAL A 47 -11.69 -9.65 -0.24
CA VAL A 47 -11.76 -8.21 -0.56
C VAL A 47 -13.00 -7.57 0.03
N GLN A 48 -14.16 -8.22 -0.03
CA GLN A 48 -15.40 -7.71 0.57
C GLN A 48 -15.30 -7.64 2.10
N PHE A 49 -14.74 -8.67 2.74
CA PHE A 49 -14.47 -8.70 4.17
C PHE A 49 -13.56 -7.54 4.58
N ASP A 50 -12.43 -7.36 3.90
CA ASP A 50 -11.44 -6.31 4.18
C ASP A 50 -12.06 -4.90 4.05
N GLN A 51 -12.90 -4.68 3.03
CA GLN A 51 -13.62 -3.42 2.85
C GLN A 51 -14.60 -3.16 4.02
N GLN A 52 -15.37 -4.16 4.45
CA GLN A 52 -16.30 -4.04 5.57
C GLN A 52 -15.56 -3.77 6.88
N LEU A 53 -14.48 -4.51 7.16
CA LEU A 53 -13.67 -4.28 8.36
C LEU A 53 -13.04 -2.89 8.36
N MET A 54 -12.55 -2.42 7.20
CA MET A 54 -12.03 -1.05 7.08
C MET A 54 -13.10 0.00 7.37
N GLN A 55 -14.33 -0.18 6.92
CA GLN A 55 -15.45 0.73 7.24
C GLN A 55 -15.72 0.78 8.74
N LEU A 56 -15.76 -0.37 9.41
CA LEU A 56 -15.94 -0.46 10.86
C LEU A 56 -14.79 0.22 11.62
N ILE A 57 -13.57 0.10 11.16
CA ILE A 57 -12.40 0.80 11.74
C ILE A 57 -12.56 2.31 11.56
N GLN A 58 -13.00 2.79 10.38
CA GLN A 58 -13.28 4.21 10.14
C GLN A 58 -14.37 4.75 11.08
N GLU A 59 -15.43 3.98 11.31
CA GLU A 59 -16.50 4.34 12.26
C GLU A 59 -15.98 4.40 13.70
N ALA A 60 -15.15 3.42 14.12
CA ALA A 60 -14.52 3.42 15.44
C ALA A 60 -13.63 4.65 15.64
N ARG A 61 -12.84 5.02 14.64
CA ARG A 61 -12.00 6.24 14.65
C ARG A 61 -12.85 7.50 14.72
N TYR A 62 -13.90 7.59 13.92
CA TYR A 62 -14.83 8.73 13.96
C TYR A 62 -15.46 8.89 15.35
N ASN A 63 -15.93 7.80 15.95
CA ASN A 63 -16.51 7.79 17.29
C ASN A 63 -15.50 8.17 18.39
N ALA A 64 -14.22 7.89 18.18
CA ALA A 64 -13.13 8.33 19.03
C ALA A 64 -12.64 9.76 18.76
N GLY A 65 -13.25 10.49 17.82
CA GLY A 65 -12.83 11.84 17.43
C GLY A 65 -11.50 11.89 16.66
N VAL A 66 -11.11 10.79 16.01
CA VAL A 66 -9.86 10.66 15.25
C VAL A 66 -10.15 10.74 13.76
N ALA A 67 -9.27 11.40 13.00
CA ALA A 67 -9.39 11.51 11.55
C ALA A 67 -9.39 10.12 10.87
N GLY A 68 -10.13 10.00 9.76
CA GLY A 68 -10.15 8.78 8.95
C GLY A 68 -8.81 8.48 8.28
N LEU A 69 -8.70 7.28 7.73
CA LEU A 69 -7.52 6.74 7.05
C LEU A 69 -7.79 6.67 5.54
N ALA A 70 -6.86 7.14 4.73
CA ALA A 70 -6.89 6.90 3.29
C ALA A 70 -6.33 5.50 2.98
N ALA A 71 -6.89 4.84 1.97
CA ALA A 71 -6.33 3.57 1.50
C ALA A 71 -4.96 3.80 0.84
N HIS A 72 -4.01 2.88 1.08
CA HIS A 72 -2.69 2.91 0.47
C HIS A 72 -2.35 1.55 -0.14
N GLN A 73 -2.12 1.52 -1.45
CA GLN A 73 -1.98 0.28 -2.20
C GLN A 73 -0.84 -0.61 -1.69
N SER A 74 0.36 -0.04 -1.46
CA SER A 74 1.51 -0.83 -0.99
C SER A 74 1.28 -1.42 0.39
N LEU A 75 0.58 -0.69 1.29
CA LEU A 75 0.22 -1.22 2.60
C LEU A 75 -0.77 -2.39 2.46
N THR A 76 -1.77 -2.28 1.58
CA THR A 76 -2.73 -3.37 1.31
C THR A 76 -2.02 -4.60 0.77
N MET A 77 -1.19 -4.45 -0.27
CA MET A 77 -0.47 -5.57 -0.86
C MET A 77 0.42 -6.30 0.16
N VAL A 78 1.12 -5.56 1.01
CA VAL A 78 1.97 -6.16 2.06
C VAL A 78 1.13 -6.83 3.14
N ALA A 79 0.00 -6.23 3.54
CA ALA A 79 -0.92 -6.82 4.52
C ALA A 79 -1.50 -8.15 4.02
N GLU A 80 -1.97 -8.22 2.78
CA GLU A 80 -2.48 -9.44 2.14
C GLU A 80 -1.41 -10.53 2.05
N ALA A 81 -0.20 -10.16 1.60
CA ALA A 81 0.91 -11.09 1.51
C ALA A 81 1.31 -11.64 2.88
N HIS A 82 1.33 -10.81 3.91
CA HIS A 82 1.68 -11.22 5.27
C HIS A 82 0.59 -12.08 5.93
N ALA A 83 -0.69 -11.74 5.75
CA ALA A 83 -1.80 -12.57 6.23
C ALA A 83 -1.73 -13.99 5.63
N ARG A 84 -1.42 -14.08 4.34
CA ARG A 84 -1.21 -15.37 3.65
C ARG A 84 0.02 -16.11 4.18
N ASP A 85 1.12 -15.43 4.42
CA ASP A 85 2.34 -16.02 4.96
C ASP A 85 2.13 -16.55 6.38
N MET A 86 1.50 -15.78 7.25
CA MET A 86 1.09 -16.22 8.59
C MET A 86 0.23 -17.50 8.55
N ALA A 87 -0.75 -17.54 7.64
CA ALA A 87 -1.63 -18.69 7.47
C ALA A 87 -0.87 -19.92 6.94
N GLN A 88 0.02 -19.74 5.98
CA GLN A 88 0.80 -20.84 5.39
C GLN A 88 1.79 -21.44 6.38
N ARG A 89 2.43 -20.62 7.20
CA ARG A 89 3.48 -21.00 8.12
C ARG A 89 3.04 -21.09 9.58
N GLN A 90 1.73 -20.84 9.84
CA GLN A 90 1.06 -20.98 11.14
C GLN A 90 1.71 -20.17 12.27
N TYR A 91 1.98 -18.89 12.04
CA TYR A 91 2.44 -17.94 13.06
C TYR A 91 1.53 -16.71 13.14
N ALA A 92 1.69 -15.89 14.19
CA ALA A 92 0.99 -14.62 14.37
C ALA A 92 1.96 -13.60 14.96
N ALA A 93 2.55 -12.78 14.11
CA ALA A 93 3.47 -11.72 14.49
C ALA A 93 3.61 -10.72 13.36
N ASP A 94 4.06 -9.51 13.67
CA ASP A 94 4.41 -8.44 12.73
C ASP A 94 5.84 -8.57 12.16
N VAL A 95 6.53 -9.64 12.54
CA VAL A 95 7.87 -10.01 12.08
C VAL A 95 7.82 -11.42 11.53
N THR A 96 8.37 -11.63 10.34
CA THR A 96 8.47 -12.97 9.75
C THR A 96 9.44 -13.87 10.54
N PRO A 97 9.35 -15.19 10.44
CA PRO A 97 10.31 -16.10 11.07
C PRO A 97 11.79 -15.83 10.71
N GLU A 98 12.06 -15.16 9.58
CA GLU A 98 13.39 -14.73 9.16
C GLU A 98 13.82 -13.38 9.78
N GLY A 99 12.98 -12.78 10.62
CA GLY A 99 13.26 -11.50 11.28
C GLY A 99 13.07 -10.27 10.38
N LEU A 100 12.22 -10.36 9.35
CA LEU A 100 11.83 -9.22 8.53
C LEU A 100 10.55 -8.60 9.10
N SER A 101 10.62 -7.33 9.49
CA SER A 101 9.45 -6.60 9.99
C SER A 101 8.52 -6.20 8.85
N LEU A 102 7.24 -5.96 9.16
CA LEU A 102 6.27 -5.45 8.18
C LEU A 102 6.69 -4.08 7.62
N LEU A 103 7.28 -3.20 8.43
CA LEU A 103 7.83 -1.94 7.96
C LEU A 103 8.96 -2.17 6.93
N ASP A 104 9.86 -3.11 7.19
CA ASP A 104 10.94 -3.45 6.25
C ASP A 104 10.37 -3.99 4.94
N THR A 105 9.35 -4.84 5.01
CA THR A 105 8.65 -5.37 3.83
C THR A 105 7.99 -4.25 3.02
N VAL A 106 7.27 -3.34 3.69
CA VAL A 106 6.68 -2.16 3.01
C VAL A 106 7.76 -1.35 2.31
N ARG A 107 8.90 -1.08 2.95
CA ARG A 107 10.02 -0.31 2.37
C ARG A 107 10.75 -1.03 1.23
N GLN A 108 10.62 -2.36 1.13
CA GLN A 108 11.12 -3.14 0.00
C GLN A 108 10.17 -3.09 -1.19
N GLU A 109 8.87 -3.15 -0.95
CA GLU A 109 7.82 -3.16 -1.98
C GLU A 109 7.47 -1.74 -2.47
N ASP A 110 7.33 -0.80 -1.54
CA ASP A 110 7.02 0.59 -1.86
C ASP A 110 8.29 1.33 -2.29
N ARG A 111 8.30 1.76 -3.53
CA ARG A 111 9.47 2.37 -4.13
C ARG A 111 9.47 3.90 -4.09
N GLN A 112 8.45 4.51 -3.47
CA GLN A 112 8.23 5.94 -3.64
C GLN A 112 7.82 6.66 -2.36
N THR A 113 7.02 6.05 -1.50
CA THR A 113 6.41 6.72 -0.34
C THR A 113 7.42 7.00 0.78
N LEU A 114 7.21 8.15 1.44
CA LEU A 114 8.00 8.60 2.58
C LEU A 114 7.11 8.58 3.83
N TYR A 115 7.55 7.82 4.83
CA TYR A 115 6.79 7.56 6.06
C TYR A 115 7.48 8.20 7.27
N SER A 116 6.69 8.82 8.18
CA SER A 116 7.19 9.27 9.49
C SER A 116 6.81 8.33 10.64
N ALA A 117 5.67 7.66 10.51
CA ALA A 117 5.20 6.70 11.51
C ALA A 117 4.60 5.46 10.84
N PHE A 118 4.65 4.34 11.55
CA PHE A 118 4.12 3.05 11.10
C PHE A 118 3.56 2.29 12.31
N GLY A 119 2.49 1.55 12.09
CA GLY A 119 1.85 0.71 13.10
C GLY A 119 1.20 -0.50 12.48
N THR A 120 0.98 -1.53 13.30
CA THR A 120 0.36 -2.78 12.89
C THR A 120 -0.76 -3.14 13.86
N ALA A 121 -1.78 -3.83 13.36
CA ALA A 121 -2.75 -4.53 14.18
C ALA A 121 -3.03 -5.89 13.54
N ILE A 122 -2.94 -6.96 14.33
CA ILE A 122 -3.05 -8.34 13.84
C ILE A 122 -4.10 -9.08 14.67
N ALA A 123 -4.95 -9.84 13.99
CA ALA A 123 -5.88 -10.75 14.64
C ALA A 123 -5.90 -12.10 13.93
N ILE A 124 -6.18 -13.16 14.73
CA ILE A 124 -6.58 -14.47 14.22
C ILE A 124 -7.97 -14.76 14.78
N ALA A 125 -8.89 -15.11 13.89
CA ALA A 125 -10.26 -15.48 14.21
C ALA A 125 -10.60 -16.88 13.65
N GLU A 126 -11.79 -17.36 13.89
CA GLU A 126 -12.32 -18.54 13.20
C GLU A 126 -12.67 -18.19 11.76
N ALA A 127 -12.57 -19.17 10.86
CA ALA A 127 -12.99 -19.04 9.48
C ALA A 127 -14.47 -18.61 9.39
N GLY A 128 -14.77 -17.67 8.49
CA GLY A 128 -16.11 -17.11 8.35
C GLY A 128 -16.52 -16.17 9.49
N ALA A 129 -15.58 -15.71 10.33
CA ALA A 129 -15.87 -14.70 11.34
C ALA A 129 -16.37 -13.40 10.68
N ASP A 130 -17.39 -12.81 11.30
CA ASP A 130 -17.95 -11.54 10.83
C ASP A 130 -16.98 -10.37 11.14
N PRO A 131 -16.87 -9.37 10.26
CA PRO A 131 -15.98 -8.22 10.43
C PRO A 131 -16.14 -7.48 11.77
N GLN A 132 -17.36 -7.42 12.32
CA GLN A 132 -17.63 -6.81 13.62
C GLN A 132 -16.97 -7.59 14.77
N ALA A 133 -17.01 -8.92 14.71
CA ALA A 133 -16.36 -9.78 15.70
C ALA A 133 -14.82 -9.63 15.62
N VAL A 134 -14.27 -9.52 14.42
CA VAL A 134 -12.83 -9.30 14.22
C VAL A 134 -12.42 -7.92 14.73
N LEU A 135 -13.20 -6.86 14.45
CA LEU A 135 -12.95 -5.53 15.03
C LEU A 135 -12.96 -5.61 16.57
N ALA A 136 -13.94 -6.28 17.18
CA ALA A 136 -14.00 -6.43 18.62
C ALA A 136 -12.76 -7.14 19.18
N ALA A 137 -12.26 -8.18 18.50
CA ALA A 137 -11.03 -8.86 18.87
C ALA A 137 -9.79 -7.93 18.75
N LEU A 138 -9.66 -7.18 17.66
CA LEU A 138 -8.60 -6.19 17.48
C LEU A 138 -8.64 -5.11 18.59
N MET A 139 -9.81 -4.60 18.90
CA MET A 139 -9.99 -3.55 19.92
C MET A 139 -9.81 -4.05 21.35
N SER A 140 -9.93 -5.36 21.61
CA SER A 140 -9.70 -5.95 22.92
C SER A 140 -8.21 -6.08 23.28
N ASP A 141 -7.33 -6.09 22.29
CA ASP A 141 -5.89 -6.04 22.49
C ASP A 141 -5.44 -4.58 22.62
N PRO A 142 -4.77 -4.19 23.72
CA PRO A 142 -4.39 -2.80 23.95
C PRO A 142 -3.43 -2.22 22.90
N ALA A 143 -2.50 -3.02 22.37
CA ALA A 143 -1.54 -2.56 21.37
C ALA A 143 -2.22 -2.35 20.01
N ASN A 144 -3.09 -3.26 19.60
CA ASN A 144 -3.89 -3.11 18.39
C ASN A 144 -4.82 -1.89 18.50
N SER A 145 -5.55 -1.77 19.61
CA SER A 145 -6.48 -0.67 19.87
C SER A 145 -5.77 0.69 19.86
N GLU A 146 -4.60 0.80 20.51
CA GLU A 146 -3.78 2.02 20.47
C GLU A 146 -3.38 2.38 19.04
N ASN A 147 -2.93 1.41 18.23
CA ASN A 147 -2.57 1.66 16.85
C ASN A 147 -3.77 2.05 15.99
N LEU A 148 -4.89 1.33 16.09
CA LEU A 148 -6.10 1.61 15.31
C LEU A 148 -6.68 2.99 15.60
N LEU A 149 -6.59 3.49 16.84
CA LEU A 149 -7.13 4.77 17.25
C LEU A 149 -6.08 5.89 17.31
N ARG A 150 -4.83 5.64 16.94
CA ARG A 150 -3.78 6.67 16.93
C ARG A 150 -4.06 7.76 15.91
N GLY A 151 -4.17 9.02 16.36
CA GLY A 151 -4.45 10.19 15.53
C GLY A 151 -3.32 10.59 14.59
N GLY A 152 -2.10 10.05 14.82
CA GLY A 152 -0.93 10.33 13.97
C GLY A 152 -0.88 9.56 12.66
N PHE A 153 -1.75 8.58 12.43
CA PHE A 153 -1.85 7.84 11.16
C PHE A 153 -2.91 8.48 10.27
N ASP A 154 -2.64 8.48 8.96
CA ASP A 154 -3.53 9.01 7.91
C ASP A 154 -3.75 8.05 6.73
N HIS A 155 -2.99 6.96 6.66
CA HIS A 155 -3.11 5.93 5.62
C HIS A 155 -3.16 4.54 6.24
N ALA A 156 -3.84 3.63 5.54
CA ALA A 156 -3.90 2.24 5.94
C ALA A 156 -3.98 1.28 4.75
N GLY A 157 -3.58 0.04 5.01
CA GLY A 157 -3.86 -1.12 4.19
C GLY A 157 -4.32 -2.27 5.07
N ILE A 158 -5.20 -3.09 4.55
CA ILE A 158 -5.71 -4.27 5.23
C ILE A 158 -5.62 -5.47 4.29
N GLY A 159 -5.37 -6.63 4.85
CA GLY A 159 -5.43 -7.89 4.14
C GLY A 159 -5.82 -9.03 5.05
N SER A 160 -6.63 -9.92 4.53
CA SER A 160 -7.06 -11.13 5.22
C SER A 160 -6.78 -12.38 4.39
N PHE A 161 -6.60 -13.49 5.06
CA PHE A 161 -6.44 -14.79 4.43
C PHE A 161 -6.99 -15.91 5.32
N GLU A 162 -7.83 -16.75 4.71
CA GLU A 162 -8.44 -17.88 5.41
C GLU A 162 -7.76 -19.19 5.05
N LYS A 163 -7.39 -19.98 6.07
CA LYS A 163 -6.79 -21.30 5.92
C LYS A 163 -7.01 -22.16 7.15
N ASP A 164 -7.30 -23.45 6.92
CA ASP A 164 -7.39 -24.48 7.95
C ASP A 164 -8.34 -24.10 9.10
N GLY A 165 -9.50 -23.50 8.78
CA GLY A 165 -10.51 -23.08 9.74
C GLY A 165 -10.17 -21.82 10.52
N ARG A 166 -9.16 -21.06 10.08
CA ARG A 166 -8.73 -19.81 10.69
C ARG A 166 -8.69 -18.67 9.69
N LEU A 167 -9.08 -17.49 10.12
CA LEU A 167 -8.95 -16.23 9.40
C LEU A 167 -7.81 -15.42 10.02
N TYR A 168 -6.82 -15.08 9.22
CA TYR A 168 -5.68 -14.23 9.57
C TYR A 168 -5.92 -12.84 9.02
N VAL A 169 -5.83 -11.82 9.86
CA VAL A 169 -6.08 -10.44 9.50
C VAL A 169 -4.89 -9.57 9.87
N VAL A 170 -4.41 -8.76 8.93
CA VAL A 170 -3.33 -7.80 9.11
C VAL A 170 -3.81 -6.42 8.70
N GLN A 171 -3.71 -5.47 9.61
CA GLN A 171 -3.91 -4.04 9.36
C GLN A 171 -2.57 -3.33 9.46
N LEU A 172 -2.17 -2.63 8.41
CA LEU A 172 -1.03 -1.73 8.41
C LEU A 172 -1.52 -0.28 8.46
N LEU A 173 -0.88 0.53 9.28
CA LEU A 173 -1.19 1.93 9.45
C LEU A 173 0.09 2.75 9.26
N ALA A 174 -0.02 3.90 8.64
CA ALA A 174 1.12 4.76 8.40
C ALA A 174 0.76 6.25 8.44
N ARG A 175 1.75 7.06 8.74
CA ARG A 175 1.76 8.49 8.44
C ARG A 175 2.59 8.71 7.20
N VAL A 176 1.94 9.14 6.13
CA VAL A 176 2.58 9.46 4.84
C VAL A 176 2.88 10.95 4.80
N GLU A 177 4.16 11.30 4.64
CA GLU A 177 4.61 12.69 4.62
C GLU A 177 4.86 13.21 3.20
N GLY A 178 4.93 12.32 2.23
CA GLY A 178 5.15 12.64 0.84
C GLY A 178 5.62 11.44 0.04
N GLN A 179 6.14 11.72 -1.15
CA GLN A 179 6.65 10.70 -2.05
C GLN A 179 7.86 11.21 -2.84
N LEU A 180 8.72 10.31 -3.27
CA LEU A 180 9.73 10.62 -4.28
C LEU A 180 9.02 10.97 -5.60
N ALA A 181 9.52 11.93 -6.33
CA ALA A 181 8.96 12.36 -7.62
C ALA A 181 8.95 11.23 -8.67
N GLN A 182 9.81 10.24 -8.48
CA GLN A 182 9.86 9.01 -9.27
C GLN A 182 10.17 7.81 -8.36
N PRO A 183 9.64 6.62 -8.66
CA PRO A 183 9.99 5.41 -7.92
C PRO A 183 11.50 5.16 -7.94
N LEU A 184 12.09 4.96 -6.78
CA LEU A 184 13.51 4.66 -6.66
C LEU A 184 13.79 3.22 -7.12
N PRO A 185 14.71 2.99 -8.08
CA PRO A 185 15.04 1.62 -8.47
C PRO A 185 15.69 0.85 -7.30
N MET A 186 15.56 -0.48 -7.32
CA MET A 186 16.20 -1.35 -6.30
C MET A 186 17.72 -1.15 -6.25
N SER A 187 18.34 -0.87 -7.40
CA SER A 187 19.76 -0.57 -7.51
C SER A 187 19.93 0.84 -8.05
N ALA A 188 20.26 1.77 -7.17
CA ALA A 188 20.37 3.18 -7.48
C ALA A 188 21.82 3.67 -7.54
N GLY A 189 22.05 4.72 -8.30
CA GLY A 189 23.34 5.38 -8.45
C GLY A 189 23.21 6.89 -8.71
N ALA A 190 24.27 7.53 -9.16
CA ALA A 190 24.36 8.99 -9.32
C ALA A 190 23.33 9.59 -10.31
N ALA A 191 22.76 8.77 -11.19
CA ALA A 191 21.72 9.19 -12.13
C ALA A 191 20.34 9.33 -11.46
N ASP A 192 20.10 8.60 -10.37
CA ASP A 192 18.79 8.51 -9.75
C ASP A 192 18.51 9.70 -8.82
N SER A 193 17.29 10.24 -8.93
CA SER A 193 16.88 11.42 -8.20
C SER A 193 16.17 11.04 -6.88
N LEU A 194 16.51 11.75 -5.82
CA LEU A 194 15.83 11.74 -4.52
C LEU A 194 14.89 12.94 -4.36
N ARG A 195 14.57 13.65 -5.45
CA ARG A 195 13.58 14.71 -5.39
C ARG A 195 12.27 14.18 -4.81
N ALA A 196 11.73 14.90 -3.83
CA ALA A 196 10.52 14.51 -3.15
C ALA A 196 9.46 15.61 -3.20
N GLU A 197 8.19 15.18 -3.18
CA GLU A 197 7.00 16.02 -3.04
C GLU A 197 6.37 15.71 -1.67
N PHE A 198 6.13 16.75 -0.87
CA PHE A 198 5.65 16.58 0.49
C PHE A 198 4.19 17.00 0.64
N SER A 199 3.50 16.34 1.55
CA SER A 199 2.09 16.60 1.86
C SER A 199 1.89 17.97 2.50
N ALA A 200 2.84 18.46 3.32
CA ALA A 200 2.78 19.75 3.95
C ALA A 200 3.68 20.79 3.24
N ARG A 201 3.22 22.05 3.27
CA ARG A 201 4.00 23.18 2.73
C ARG A 201 5.16 23.52 3.65
N GLY A 202 6.26 23.99 3.07
CA GLY A 202 7.42 24.47 3.83
C GLY A 202 8.39 23.36 4.25
N MET A 203 8.15 22.12 3.85
CA MET A 203 9.11 21.04 4.01
C MET A 203 10.21 21.15 2.96
N THR A 204 11.47 21.09 3.40
CA THR A 204 12.64 21.19 2.52
C THR A 204 13.63 20.07 2.82
N PRO A 205 14.01 19.21 1.87
CA PRO A 205 15.03 18.21 2.06
C PRO A 205 16.39 18.87 2.40
N VAL A 206 17.06 18.39 3.43
CA VAL A 206 18.38 18.89 3.85
C VAL A 206 19.49 17.86 3.67
N SER A 207 19.18 16.59 3.93
CA SER A 207 20.14 15.49 3.74
C SER A 207 19.40 14.18 3.49
N TRP A 208 20.17 13.18 3.11
CA TRP A 208 19.70 11.81 3.00
C TRP A 208 20.72 10.85 3.61
N SER A 209 20.26 9.70 4.03
CA SER A 209 21.11 8.60 4.47
C SER A 209 20.54 7.26 4.01
N VAL A 210 21.43 6.26 3.91
CA VAL A 210 21.07 4.85 3.81
C VAL A 210 21.53 4.19 5.10
N SER A 211 20.60 3.51 5.78
CA SER A 211 20.88 2.82 7.03
C SER A 211 20.55 1.33 6.94
N ASP A 212 21.20 0.52 7.78
CA ASP A 212 20.84 -0.87 7.97
C ASP A 212 19.52 -1.03 8.77
N LYS A 213 19.10 -2.29 9.00
CA LYS A 213 17.91 -2.60 9.81
C LYS A 213 17.98 -2.10 11.25
N ALA A 214 19.19 -2.00 11.81
CA ALA A 214 19.42 -1.49 13.17
C ALA A 214 19.40 0.03 13.24
N GLY A 215 19.27 0.72 12.08
CA GLY A 215 19.29 2.17 11.98
C GLY A 215 20.70 2.76 11.91
N GLN A 216 21.75 1.92 11.82
CA GLN A 216 23.11 2.42 11.66
C GLN A 216 23.29 3.01 10.26
N THR A 217 23.76 4.25 10.17
CA THR A 217 24.04 4.92 8.90
C THR A 217 25.21 4.28 8.20
N LEU A 218 24.98 3.80 6.98
CA LEU A 218 25.98 3.19 6.11
C LEU A 218 26.51 4.20 5.08
N LEU A 219 25.65 5.09 4.60
CA LEU A 219 25.98 6.11 3.62
C LEU A 219 25.14 7.37 3.91
N ARG A 220 25.69 8.55 3.63
CA ARG A 220 24.97 9.82 3.74
C ARG A 220 25.40 10.82 2.69
N GLY A 221 24.53 11.76 2.41
CA GLY A 221 24.82 12.84 1.48
C GLY A 221 23.81 13.98 1.59
N THR A 222 24.05 15.01 0.78
CA THR A 222 23.18 16.17 0.66
C THR A 222 22.74 16.35 -0.79
N GLY A 223 21.66 17.11 -1.01
CA GLY A 223 21.09 17.34 -2.33
C GLY A 223 20.16 16.22 -2.79
N GLU A 224 19.75 16.28 -4.02
CA GLU A 224 18.69 15.46 -4.60
C GLU A 224 19.19 14.21 -5.35
N ARG A 225 20.44 13.81 -5.16
CA ARG A 225 21.02 12.64 -5.86
C ARG A 225 21.79 11.76 -4.90
N ILE A 226 21.67 10.46 -5.11
CA ILE A 226 22.53 9.50 -4.44
C ILE A 226 23.96 9.66 -5.00
N ARG A 227 24.93 9.78 -4.13
CA ARG A 227 26.34 9.71 -4.52
C ARG A 227 26.77 8.26 -4.53
N GLU A 228 27.56 7.88 -5.54
CA GLU A 228 28.15 6.56 -5.60
C GLU A 228 28.97 6.28 -4.31
N SER A 229 28.86 5.05 -3.82
CA SER A 229 29.73 4.63 -2.73
C SER A 229 31.14 4.46 -3.27
N GLN A 230 32.12 5.08 -2.63
CA GLN A 230 33.52 4.87 -2.98
C GLN A 230 33.96 3.48 -2.48
N GLY A 231 33.69 2.43 -3.27
CA GLY A 231 34.17 1.08 -2.93
C GLY A 231 33.09 0.00 -2.95
N ALA A 232 32.68 -0.50 -1.80
CA ALA A 232 31.72 -1.60 -1.71
C ALA A 232 30.28 -1.14 -1.94
N GLN A 233 29.46 -1.98 -2.57
CA GLN A 233 28.02 -1.79 -2.68
C GLN A 233 27.41 -1.64 -1.28
N VAL A 234 26.58 -0.60 -1.09
CA VAL A 234 25.86 -0.36 0.16
C VAL A 234 24.39 -0.73 -0.03
N GLU A 235 23.88 -1.57 0.87
CA GLU A 235 22.47 -1.97 0.87
C GLU A 235 21.80 -1.54 2.16
N GLY A 236 20.61 -0.94 2.07
CA GLY A 236 19.88 -0.50 3.24
C GLY A 236 18.64 0.32 2.91
N TYR A 237 18.18 1.05 3.85
CA TYR A 237 16.94 1.82 3.80
C TYR A 237 17.24 3.30 3.65
N LEU A 238 16.69 3.92 2.60
CA LEU A 238 16.76 5.36 2.39
C LEU A 238 16.02 6.10 3.51
N ASN A 239 16.63 7.14 4.04
CA ASN A 239 15.99 8.10 4.91
C ASN A 239 16.25 9.50 4.35
N LEU A 240 15.24 10.37 4.41
CA LEU A 240 15.35 11.78 4.06
C LEU A 240 15.20 12.63 5.32
N ASP A 241 16.18 13.47 5.61
CA ASP A 241 16.07 14.49 6.62
C ASP A 241 15.45 15.74 5.98
N VAL A 242 14.36 16.21 6.56
CA VAL A 242 13.53 17.28 6.01
C VAL A 242 13.35 18.36 7.06
N ALA A 243 13.72 19.59 6.75
CA ALA A 243 13.49 20.75 7.60
C ALA A 243 12.05 21.25 7.46
N MET A 244 11.42 21.58 8.58
CA MET A 244 10.15 22.28 8.68
C MET A 244 10.25 23.34 9.77
N GLY A 245 10.46 24.59 9.38
CA GLY A 245 10.80 25.66 10.32
C GLY A 245 12.16 25.40 11.00
N PRO A 246 12.24 25.43 12.33
CA PRO A 246 13.47 25.17 13.07
C PRO A 246 13.79 23.67 13.25
N ASP A 247 12.82 22.79 12.96
CA ASP A 247 12.91 21.35 13.25
C ASP A 247 13.35 20.56 12.01
N VAL A 248 14.02 19.44 12.25
CA VAL A 248 14.39 18.46 11.21
C VAL A 248 13.77 17.12 11.55
N TYR A 249 13.05 16.57 10.59
CA TYR A 249 12.37 15.28 10.69
C TYR A 249 13.01 14.28 9.74
N THR A 250 13.13 13.02 10.16
CA THR A 250 13.63 11.95 9.31
C THR A 250 12.45 11.12 8.77
N PHE A 251 12.26 11.13 7.46
CA PHE A 251 11.25 10.33 6.78
C PHE A 251 11.86 9.06 6.20
N ARG A 252 11.18 7.95 6.42
CA ARG A 252 11.61 6.62 5.98
C ARG A 252 11.14 6.36 4.55
N GLY A 253 12.08 6.20 3.64
CA GLY A 253 11.86 5.87 2.25
C GLY A 253 12.19 4.41 1.91
N PRO A 254 12.26 4.08 0.60
CA PRO A 254 12.47 2.71 0.11
C PRO A 254 13.79 2.06 0.56
N TYR A 255 13.81 0.73 0.52
CA TYR A 255 15.06 -0.04 0.51
C TYR A 255 15.82 0.20 -0.80
N VAL A 256 17.15 0.28 -0.76
CA VAL A 256 17.98 0.57 -1.92
C VAL A 256 19.34 -0.10 -1.83
N ARG A 257 19.87 -0.51 -2.99
CA ARG A 257 21.27 -0.88 -3.20
C ARG A 257 21.97 0.26 -3.92
N VAL A 258 22.98 0.83 -3.30
CA VAL A 258 23.77 1.93 -3.90
C VAL A 258 25.03 1.32 -4.49
N LYS A 259 25.26 1.61 -5.79
CA LYS A 259 26.45 1.17 -6.54
C LYS A 259 27.63 2.08 -6.29
#